data_fb96270690616a8c6056990c5529fcd8
#
_entry.id   fb96270690616a8c6056990c5529fcd8
#
_cell.length_a   1.000
_cell.length_b   1.000
_cell.length_c   1.000
_cell.angle_alpha   90.00
_cell.angle_beta   90.00
_cell.angle_gamma   90.00
#
_symmetry.space_group_name_H-M   'P 1'
#
loop_
_entity.id
_entity.type
_entity.pdbx_description
1 polymer ?
#
loop_
_entity_poly.entity_id
_entity_poly.type
_entity_poly.pdbx_seq_one_letter_code
_entity_poly.pdbx_strand_id
1 'polypeptide(L)'
;EAVNNGFRKIIVVGGDGTIHEGVNGLFIQKTVPTTDVLLSVIAVGTGNDWIRMFGIPRKYSEAIRAIADGHSFLQDVGVISYYKASYKQNRYMANVAGVGFDAFVNRKYNHLKEEGKKGKWLYLWSTLKAVLRYSSTGVKVYVDDELVVNDLVYSATIGIGRYNGGGMLQTPEAVADDGLFDLTVIRK
;
A
#
# COMPACT_ATOMS: atom_id res chain seq x y z
N GLU A 1 11.93 17.43 -1.56
CA GLU A 1 13.03 18.12 -2.27
C GLU A 1 12.61 18.51 -3.68
N ALA A 2 12.27 17.59 -4.61
CA ALA A 2 11.93 17.92 -5.99
C ALA A 2 10.81 18.98 -6.11
N VAL A 3 9.72 18.84 -5.34
CA VAL A 3 8.62 19.81 -5.30
C VAL A 3 9.10 21.19 -4.83
N ASN A 4 9.96 21.23 -3.82
CA ASN A 4 10.53 22.47 -3.30
C ASN A 4 11.46 23.16 -4.31
N ASN A 5 12.05 22.38 -5.22
CA ASN A 5 12.85 22.87 -6.35
C ASN A 5 12.01 23.24 -7.59
N GLY A 6 10.69 23.31 -7.46
CA GLY A 6 9.79 23.77 -8.53
C GLY A 6 9.24 22.68 -9.44
N PHE A 7 9.65 21.41 -9.31
CA PHE A 7 9.11 20.33 -10.13
C PHE A 7 7.66 20.01 -9.74
N ARG A 8 6.82 19.83 -10.75
CA ARG A 8 5.38 19.50 -10.62
C ARG A 8 5.02 18.17 -11.29
N LYS A 9 5.92 17.62 -12.09
CA LYS A 9 5.79 16.28 -12.68
C LYS A 9 6.91 15.42 -12.14
N ILE A 10 6.55 14.36 -11.43
CA ILE A 10 7.48 13.46 -10.75
C ILE A 10 7.25 12.04 -11.27
N ILE A 11 8.29 11.38 -11.71
CA ILE A 11 8.23 9.99 -12.14
C ILE A 11 8.90 9.13 -11.07
N VAL A 12 8.15 8.25 -10.44
CA VAL A 12 8.65 7.25 -9.50
C VAL A 12 9.04 6.00 -10.29
N VAL A 13 10.31 5.64 -10.23
CA VAL A 13 10.81 4.39 -10.82
C VAL A 13 11.04 3.39 -9.68
N GLY A 14 10.14 2.43 -9.51
CA GLY A 14 10.20 1.51 -8.36
C GLY A 14 9.02 0.55 -8.28
N GLY A 15 8.89 -0.13 -7.15
CA GLY A 15 7.73 -0.94 -6.79
C GLY A 15 6.82 -0.22 -5.79
N ASP A 16 5.85 -0.97 -5.22
CA ASP A 16 4.84 -0.45 -4.29
C ASP A 16 5.45 0.33 -3.12
N GLY A 17 6.56 -0.13 -2.57
CA GLY A 17 7.26 0.58 -1.49
C GLY A 17 7.82 1.93 -1.91
N THR A 18 8.35 2.05 -3.14
CA THR A 18 8.87 3.33 -3.66
C THR A 18 7.72 4.31 -3.95
N ILE A 19 6.61 3.79 -4.46
CA ILE A 19 5.37 4.58 -4.67
C ILE A 19 4.88 5.11 -3.32
N HIS A 20 4.83 4.25 -2.30
CA HIS A 20 4.42 4.62 -0.94
C HIS A 20 5.29 5.74 -0.36
N GLU A 21 6.61 5.66 -0.48
CA GLU A 21 7.51 6.74 -0.02
C GLU A 21 7.34 8.02 -0.86
N GLY A 22 7.10 7.89 -2.18
CA GLY A 22 6.80 9.04 -3.05
C GLY A 22 5.53 9.78 -2.62
N VAL A 23 4.45 9.04 -2.36
CA VAL A 23 3.19 9.59 -1.84
C VAL A 23 3.40 10.25 -0.48
N ASN A 24 4.11 9.59 0.45
CA ASN A 24 4.40 10.18 1.76
C ASN A 24 5.21 11.48 1.62
N GLY A 25 6.23 11.50 0.76
CA GLY A 25 7.00 12.72 0.48
C GLY A 25 6.15 13.85 -0.09
N LEU A 26 5.17 13.52 -0.96
CA LEU A 26 4.25 14.46 -1.55
C LEU A 26 3.30 15.09 -0.49
N PHE A 27 2.81 14.29 0.46
CA PHE A 27 1.88 14.77 1.49
C PHE A 27 2.59 15.45 2.69
N ILE A 28 3.86 15.15 2.92
CA ILE A 28 4.65 15.79 3.99
C ILE A 28 5.11 17.20 3.60
N GLN A 29 5.38 17.48 2.32
CA GLN A 29 5.75 18.82 1.87
C GLN A 29 4.60 19.81 2.08
N LYS A 30 4.93 21.08 2.25
CA LYS A 30 3.97 22.17 2.51
C LYS A 30 4.10 23.31 1.50
N THR A 31 4.83 23.07 0.40
CA THR A 31 5.17 24.10 -0.59
C THR A 31 3.98 24.37 -1.53
N VAL A 32 3.26 23.32 -1.95
CA VAL A 32 2.12 23.41 -2.85
C VAL A 32 1.05 22.38 -2.50
N PRO A 33 -0.22 22.57 -2.92
CA PRO A 33 -1.24 21.53 -2.86
C PRO A 33 -0.77 20.23 -3.54
N THR A 34 -1.14 19.09 -3.00
CA THR A 34 -0.76 17.78 -3.57
C THR A 34 -1.37 17.59 -4.96
N THR A 35 -2.53 18.17 -5.21
CA THR A 35 -3.23 18.17 -6.51
C THR A 35 -2.48 18.91 -7.63
N ASP A 36 -1.54 19.77 -7.27
CA ASP A 36 -0.72 20.50 -8.24
C ASP A 36 0.50 19.69 -8.72
N VAL A 37 0.68 18.47 -8.18
CA VAL A 37 1.82 17.62 -8.51
C VAL A 37 1.34 16.32 -9.15
N LEU A 38 1.74 16.11 -10.40
CA LEU A 38 1.49 14.88 -11.12
C LEU A 38 2.52 13.82 -10.75
N LEU A 39 2.07 12.72 -10.16
CA LEU A 39 2.90 11.55 -9.83
C LEU A 39 2.68 10.47 -10.89
N SER A 40 3.73 10.10 -11.60
CA SER A 40 3.73 9.03 -12.59
C SER A 40 4.60 7.87 -12.10
N VAL A 41 4.36 6.65 -12.59
CA VAL A 41 5.06 5.46 -12.13
C VAL A 41 5.59 4.63 -13.28
N ILE A 42 6.87 4.22 -13.18
CA ILE A 42 7.46 3.14 -13.98
C ILE A 42 7.78 1.99 -13.02
N ALA A 43 7.04 0.90 -13.14
CA ALA A 43 7.13 -0.18 -12.19
C ALA A 43 8.30 -1.13 -12.49
N VAL A 44 9.24 -1.23 -11.55
CA VAL A 44 10.38 -2.15 -11.59
C VAL A 44 10.39 -3.12 -10.39
N GLY A 45 9.34 -3.11 -9.58
CA GLY A 45 9.19 -3.97 -8.40
C GLY A 45 8.69 -5.38 -8.74
N THR A 46 8.55 -6.20 -7.71
CA THR A 46 8.07 -7.60 -7.84
C THR A 46 6.54 -7.69 -7.77
N GLY A 47 5.89 -7.02 -6.83
CA GLY A 47 4.42 -7.00 -6.63
C GLY A 47 3.74 -6.12 -7.66
N ASN A 48 4.05 -4.85 -7.59
CA ASN A 48 3.48 -3.80 -8.43
C ASN A 48 1.95 -3.82 -8.40
N ASP A 49 1.40 -3.89 -7.20
CA ASP A 49 -0.03 -4.04 -6.96
C ASP A 49 -0.80 -2.74 -7.24
N TRP A 50 -0.20 -1.60 -6.89
CA TRP A 50 -0.80 -0.30 -7.17
C TRP A 50 -1.04 -0.08 -8.67
N ILE A 51 -0.04 -0.34 -9.53
CA ILE A 51 -0.19 -0.15 -10.98
C ILE A 51 -1.20 -1.11 -11.60
N ARG A 52 -1.41 -2.27 -10.98
CA ARG A 52 -2.37 -3.29 -11.43
C ARG A 52 -3.80 -2.76 -11.37
N MET A 53 -4.13 -1.99 -10.33
CA MET A 53 -5.45 -1.41 -10.18
C MET A 53 -5.80 -0.45 -11.33
N PHE A 54 -4.81 0.30 -11.79
CA PHE A 54 -5.01 1.33 -12.82
C PHE A 54 -4.66 0.88 -14.23
N GLY A 55 -4.34 -0.42 -14.42
CA GLY A 55 -3.97 -0.95 -15.73
C GLY A 55 -2.70 -0.33 -16.32
N ILE A 56 -1.81 0.23 -15.48
CA ILE A 56 -0.56 0.83 -15.94
C ILE A 56 0.35 -0.27 -16.49
N PRO A 57 0.89 -0.10 -17.71
CA PRO A 57 1.70 -1.12 -18.34
C PRO A 57 2.97 -1.47 -17.55
N ARG A 58 3.32 -2.77 -17.51
CA ARG A 58 4.58 -3.24 -16.90
C ARG A 58 5.78 -3.10 -17.83
N LYS A 59 5.53 -3.05 -19.13
CA LYS A 59 6.58 -2.89 -20.13
C LYS A 59 7.00 -1.42 -20.19
N TYR A 60 8.27 -1.15 -20.00
CA TYR A 60 8.79 0.21 -19.80
C TYR A 60 8.45 1.16 -20.95
N SER A 61 8.58 0.69 -22.20
CA SER A 61 8.24 1.52 -23.37
C SER A 61 6.76 1.90 -23.43
N GLU A 62 5.88 1.03 -22.96
CA GLU A 62 4.44 1.30 -22.91
C GLU A 62 4.09 2.20 -21.72
N ALA A 63 4.73 2.01 -20.56
CA ALA A 63 4.58 2.91 -19.41
C ALA A 63 5.05 4.33 -19.74
N ILE A 64 6.19 4.47 -20.42
CA ILE A 64 6.70 5.78 -20.86
C ILE A 64 5.72 6.43 -21.84
N ARG A 65 5.14 5.66 -22.77
CA ARG A 65 4.14 6.18 -23.71
C ARG A 65 2.89 6.64 -22.95
N ALA A 66 2.36 5.86 -22.02
CA ALA A 66 1.22 6.24 -21.20
C ALA A 66 1.45 7.53 -20.39
N ILE A 67 2.68 7.71 -19.89
CA ILE A 67 3.06 8.99 -19.23
C ILE A 67 3.09 10.15 -20.23
N ALA A 68 3.59 9.93 -21.44
CA ALA A 68 3.66 10.95 -22.48
C ALA A 68 2.26 11.33 -23.02
N ASP A 69 1.34 10.37 -23.11
CA ASP A 69 -0.04 10.57 -23.50
C ASP A 69 -0.82 11.44 -22.47
N GLY A 70 -0.34 11.51 -21.23
CA GLY A 70 -0.75 12.52 -20.26
C GLY A 70 -2.12 12.30 -19.61
N HIS A 71 -2.69 11.11 -19.66
CA HIS A 71 -3.91 10.78 -18.91
C HIS A 71 -3.64 10.80 -17.41
N SER A 72 -4.44 11.54 -16.67
CA SER A 72 -4.31 11.67 -15.21
C SER A 72 -5.67 11.56 -14.52
N PHE A 73 -5.65 11.19 -13.25
CA PHE A 73 -6.83 11.12 -12.38
C PHE A 73 -6.44 11.57 -10.98
N LEU A 74 -7.43 11.95 -10.18
CA LEU A 74 -7.24 12.17 -8.75
C LEU A 74 -7.43 10.84 -8.03
N GLN A 75 -6.59 10.60 -7.03
CA GLN A 75 -6.68 9.42 -6.19
C GLN A 75 -6.79 9.84 -4.74
N ASP A 76 -7.64 9.17 -4.00
CA ASP A 76 -7.73 9.31 -2.55
C ASP A 76 -6.47 8.77 -1.87
N VAL A 77 -6.11 9.42 -0.77
CA VAL A 77 -4.98 9.01 0.07
C VAL A 77 -5.41 9.03 1.52
N GLY A 78 -5.35 7.87 2.15
CA GLY A 78 -5.67 7.71 3.56
C GLY A 78 -4.54 8.13 4.48
N VAL A 79 -4.89 8.52 5.71
CA VAL A 79 -3.93 8.78 6.78
C VAL A 79 -4.03 7.67 7.82
N ILE A 80 -2.93 6.96 8.04
CA ILE A 80 -2.80 5.98 9.10
C ILE A 80 -2.09 6.62 10.28
N SER A 81 -2.81 6.75 11.40
CA SER A 81 -2.24 7.18 12.68
C SER A 81 -1.98 5.97 13.57
N TYR A 82 -0.78 5.87 14.09
CA TYR A 82 -0.38 4.77 14.98
C TYR A 82 0.63 5.23 16.03
N TYR A 83 0.78 4.44 17.09
CA TYR A 83 1.78 4.69 18.10
C TYR A 83 3.00 3.79 17.88
N LYS A 84 4.19 4.41 17.85
CA LYS A 84 5.46 3.69 17.88
C LYS A 84 6.16 4.09 19.19
N ALA A 85 6.30 3.14 20.10
CA ALA A 85 6.58 3.42 21.51
C ALA A 85 5.52 4.41 22.06
N SER A 86 5.90 5.56 22.55
CA SER A 86 4.96 6.56 23.10
C SER A 86 4.61 7.69 22.13
N TYR A 87 5.10 7.65 20.90
CA TYR A 87 4.92 8.74 19.94
C TYR A 87 3.88 8.39 18.89
N LYS A 88 2.88 9.28 18.70
CA LYS A 88 1.93 9.19 17.60
C LYS A 88 2.64 9.52 16.29
N GLN A 89 2.48 8.66 15.30
CA GLN A 89 3.03 8.85 13.96
C GLN A 89 1.91 8.75 12.93
N ASN A 90 2.07 9.46 11.83
CA ASN A 90 1.18 9.41 10.68
C ASN A 90 1.94 8.93 9.45
N ARG A 91 1.27 8.11 8.66
CA ARG A 91 1.73 7.67 7.33
C ARG A 91 0.59 7.81 6.35
N TYR A 92 0.92 8.16 5.13
CA TYR A 92 -0.06 8.28 4.04
C TYR A 92 -0.12 6.99 3.25
N MET A 93 -1.32 6.52 2.98
CA MET A 93 -1.61 5.25 2.31
C MET A 93 -2.34 5.51 1.00
N ALA A 94 -1.80 5.01 -0.11
CA ALA A 94 -2.39 5.13 -1.45
C ALA A 94 -2.87 3.79 -2.03
N ASN A 95 -2.77 2.70 -1.28
CA ASN A 95 -3.19 1.37 -1.73
C ASN A 95 -3.89 0.62 -0.61
N VAL A 96 -3.18 -0.23 0.12
CA VAL A 96 -3.75 -1.14 1.12
C VAL A 96 -2.92 -1.12 2.40
N ALA A 97 -3.60 -1.14 3.55
CA ALA A 97 -3.00 -1.39 4.86
C ALA A 97 -3.64 -2.61 5.50
N GLY A 98 -2.82 -3.51 6.04
CA GLY A 98 -3.28 -4.72 6.70
C GLY A 98 -2.79 -4.83 8.14
N VAL A 99 -3.62 -5.43 8.99
CA VAL A 99 -3.28 -5.84 10.35
C VAL A 99 -3.50 -7.33 10.52
N GLY A 100 -2.86 -7.93 11.52
CA GLY A 100 -2.95 -9.36 11.74
C GLY A 100 -1.97 -10.15 10.88
N PHE A 101 -2.43 -11.17 10.18
CA PHE A 101 -1.60 -12.07 9.37
C PHE A 101 -0.77 -11.34 8.32
N ASP A 102 -1.34 -10.37 7.61
CA ASP A 102 -0.64 -9.61 6.58
C ASP A 102 0.56 -8.84 7.16
N ALA A 103 0.37 -8.19 8.29
CA ALA A 103 1.44 -7.49 9.00
C ALA A 103 2.52 -8.47 9.50
N PHE A 104 2.13 -9.66 9.96
CA PHE A 104 3.04 -10.70 10.40
C PHE A 104 3.92 -11.23 9.25
N VAL A 105 3.33 -11.51 8.09
CA VAL A 105 4.05 -11.96 6.87
C VAL A 105 5.01 -10.89 6.40
N ASN A 106 4.56 -9.64 6.31
CA ASN A 106 5.39 -8.51 5.87
C ASN A 106 6.60 -8.28 6.79
N ARG A 107 6.40 -8.34 8.11
CA ARG A 107 7.50 -8.22 9.09
C ARG A 107 8.53 -9.32 8.89
N LYS A 108 8.09 -10.56 8.73
CA LYS A 108 8.98 -11.70 8.54
C LYS A 108 9.73 -11.62 7.21
N TYR A 109 9.07 -11.21 6.15
CA TYR A 109 9.69 -11.01 4.84
C TYR A 109 10.76 -9.90 4.87
N ASN A 110 10.48 -8.77 5.50
CA ASN A 110 11.43 -7.68 5.64
C ASN A 110 12.67 -8.11 6.42
N HIS A 111 12.50 -8.85 7.51
CA HIS A 111 13.63 -9.39 8.28
C HIS A 111 14.51 -10.34 7.44
N LEU A 112 13.91 -11.25 6.66
CA LEU A 112 14.67 -12.13 5.76
C LEU A 112 15.42 -11.35 4.67
N LYS A 113 14.83 -10.26 4.18
CA LYS A 113 15.46 -9.39 3.19
C LYS A 113 16.65 -8.63 3.78
N GLU A 114 16.56 -8.16 5.01
CA GLU A 114 17.65 -7.51 5.75
C GLU A 114 18.82 -8.48 5.99
N GLU A 115 18.53 -9.78 6.25
CA GLU A 115 19.53 -10.83 6.35
C GLU A 115 20.17 -11.23 4.98
N GLY A 116 19.83 -10.54 3.89
CA GLY A 116 20.36 -10.81 2.56
C GLY A 116 19.79 -12.05 1.87
N LYS A 117 18.82 -12.72 2.49
CA LYS A 117 18.18 -13.92 1.94
C LYS A 117 17.17 -13.53 0.89
N LYS A 118 17.43 -13.83 -0.39
CA LYS A 118 16.55 -13.52 -1.52
C LYS A 118 16.09 -14.81 -2.20
N GLY A 119 14.84 -14.85 -2.68
CA GLY A 119 14.33 -15.94 -3.51
C GLY A 119 12.84 -16.22 -3.32
N LYS A 120 12.15 -16.52 -4.44
CA LYS A 120 10.72 -16.87 -4.44
C LYS A 120 10.39 -18.06 -3.56
N TRP A 121 11.21 -19.08 -3.55
CA TRP A 121 11.04 -20.30 -2.75
C TRP A 121 11.14 -20.03 -1.24
N LEU A 122 12.06 -19.17 -0.86
CA LEU A 122 12.22 -18.80 0.55
C LEU A 122 11.01 -17.99 1.04
N TYR A 123 10.50 -17.09 0.20
CA TYR A 123 9.25 -16.38 0.48
C TYR A 123 8.08 -17.34 0.64
N LEU A 124 7.89 -18.27 -0.30
CA LEU A 124 6.81 -19.25 -0.26
C LEU A 124 6.86 -20.13 1.01
N TRP A 125 8.02 -20.68 1.33
CA TRP A 125 8.21 -21.49 2.53
C TRP A 125 8.02 -20.69 3.84
N SER A 126 8.48 -19.44 3.86
CA SER A 126 8.30 -18.59 5.04
C SER A 126 6.83 -18.22 5.24
N THR A 127 6.11 -17.97 4.15
CA THR A 127 4.67 -17.68 4.16
C THR A 127 3.87 -18.90 4.60
N LEU A 128 4.18 -20.09 4.07
CA LEU A 128 3.51 -21.33 4.48
C LEU A 128 3.72 -21.64 5.97
N LYS A 129 4.95 -21.49 6.48
CA LYS A 129 5.22 -21.63 7.91
C LYS A 129 4.53 -20.56 8.75
N ALA A 130 4.34 -19.37 8.20
CA ALA A 130 3.62 -18.27 8.85
C ALA A 130 2.13 -18.60 8.99
N VAL A 131 1.50 -19.12 7.92
CA VAL A 131 0.09 -19.59 7.94
C VAL A 131 -0.13 -20.61 9.06
N LEU A 132 0.76 -21.60 9.18
CA LEU A 132 0.64 -22.67 10.17
C LEU A 132 0.89 -22.23 11.63
N ARG A 133 1.59 -21.11 11.85
CA ARG A 133 1.98 -20.64 13.18
C ARG A 133 1.26 -19.40 13.65
N TYR A 134 0.53 -18.75 12.76
CA TYR A 134 -0.17 -17.52 13.09
C TYR A 134 -1.45 -17.84 13.89
N SER A 135 -1.58 -17.22 15.04
CA SER A 135 -2.79 -17.28 15.86
C SER A 135 -3.59 -15.99 15.68
N SER A 136 -4.90 -16.14 15.53
CA SER A 136 -5.81 -14.99 15.45
C SER A 136 -5.69 -14.13 16.72
N THR A 137 -5.86 -12.84 16.55
CA THR A 137 -5.76 -11.84 17.62
C THR A 137 -7.13 -11.23 17.86
N GLY A 138 -7.50 -11.00 19.12
CA GLY A 138 -8.71 -10.25 19.48
C GLY A 138 -8.60 -8.81 18.98
N VAL A 139 -9.52 -8.40 18.13
CA VAL A 139 -9.54 -7.07 17.51
C VAL A 139 -10.93 -6.45 17.67
N LYS A 140 -10.95 -5.17 18.01
CA LYS A 140 -12.14 -4.32 17.89
C LYS A 140 -11.92 -3.35 16.75
N VAL A 141 -12.83 -3.33 15.81
CA VAL A 141 -12.84 -2.37 14.71
C VAL A 141 -14.04 -1.47 14.83
N TYR A 142 -13.79 -0.18 14.81
CA TYR A 142 -14.83 0.84 14.76
C TYR A 142 -14.77 1.52 13.40
N VAL A 143 -15.91 1.69 12.76
CA VAL A 143 -16.09 2.46 11.53
C VAL A 143 -17.09 3.55 11.83
N ASP A 144 -16.71 4.80 11.62
CA ASP A 144 -17.56 5.97 11.91
C ASP A 144 -18.17 5.92 13.34
N ASP A 145 -17.32 5.59 14.33
CA ASP A 145 -17.66 5.41 15.74
C ASP A 145 -18.55 4.20 16.09
N GLU A 146 -19.00 3.42 15.10
CA GLU A 146 -19.76 2.19 15.31
C GLU A 146 -18.84 0.97 15.40
N LEU A 147 -19.07 0.12 16.40
CA LEU A 147 -18.34 -1.14 16.58
C LEU A 147 -18.83 -2.18 15.58
N VAL A 148 -18.06 -2.41 14.52
CA VAL A 148 -18.40 -3.36 13.43
C VAL A 148 -17.76 -4.75 13.61
N VAL A 149 -16.65 -4.83 14.35
CA VAL A 149 -15.96 -6.10 14.64
C VAL A 149 -15.53 -6.13 16.11
N ASN A 150 -15.83 -7.22 16.80
CA ASN A 150 -15.31 -7.53 18.14
C ASN A 150 -15.11 -9.05 18.21
N ASP A 151 -14.01 -9.54 17.64
CA ASP A 151 -13.81 -10.98 17.43
C ASP A 151 -12.33 -11.36 17.34
N LEU A 152 -12.07 -12.66 17.27
CA LEU A 152 -10.75 -13.21 16.89
C LEU A 152 -10.56 -13.08 15.38
N VAL A 153 -9.71 -12.15 14.99
CA VAL A 153 -9.45 -11.83 13.60
C VAL A 153 -8.13 -12.45 13.14
N TYR A 154 -8.16 -13.14 12.01
CA TYR A 154 -6.98 -13.65 11.33
C TYR A 154 -6.26 -12.53 10.57
N SER A 155 -7.00 -11.75 9.79
CA SER A 155 -6.51 -10.58 9.07
C SER A 155 -7.63 -9.55 8.93
N ALA A 156 -7.29 -8.27 9.03
CA ALA A 156 -8.15 -7.17 8.62
C ALA A 156 -7.36 -6.26 7.69
N THR A 157 -7.98 -5.92 6.56
CA THR A 157 -7.38 -5.16 5.49
C THR A 157 -8.24 -3.96 5.18
N ILE A 158 -7.62 -2.78 5.13
CA ILE A 158 -8.25 -1.52 4.77
C ILE A 158 -7.64 -1.09 3.44
N GLY A 159 -8.46 -0.85 2.43
CA GLY A 159 -8.04 -0.52 1.07
C GLY A 159 -8.62 0.77 0.53
N ILE A 160 -7.83 1.46 -0.24
CA ILE A 160 -8.20 2.41 -1.29
C ILE A 160 -7.99 1.72 -2.64
N GLY A 161 -6.99 0.85 -2.71
CA GLY A 161 -6.71 -0.02 -3.85
C GLY A 161 -7.19 -1.45 -3.59
N ARG A 162 -7.29 -2.24 -4.67
CA ARG A 162 -7.86 -3.60 -4.64
C ARG A 162 -6.84 -4.69 -4.36
N TYR A 163 -5.59 -4.47 -4.73
CA TYR A 163 -4.57 -5.53 -4.78
C TYR A 163 -3.49 -5.35 -3.74
N ASN A 164 -3.05 -6.45 -3.16
CA ASN A 164 -1.90 -6.52 -2.26
C ASN A 164 -1.20 -7.88 -2.40
N GLY A 165 0.07 -7.95 -1.96
CA GLY A 165 0.81 -9.21 -1.87
C GLY A 165 1.11 -9.87 -3.23
N GLY A 166 1.22 -9.10 -4.31
CA GLY A 166 1.57 -9.58 -5.65
C GLY A 166 0.38 -10.04 -6.48
N GLY A 167 -0.76 -9.38 -6.35
CA GLY A 167 -1.96 -9.56 -7.15
C GLY A 167 -3.11 -10.25 -6.43
N MET A 168 -3.02 -10.43 -5.11
CA MET A 168 -4.16 -10.89 -4.33
C MET A 168 -5.21 -9.77 -4.23
N LEU A 169 -6.46 -10.11 -4.51
CA LEU A 169 -7.59 -9.20 -4.46
C LEU A 169 -8.11 -9.16 -3.02
N GLN A 170 -7.58 -8.25 -2.21
CA GLN A 170 -7.89 -8.18 -0.78
C GLN A 170 -9.07 -7.28 -0.45
N THR A 171 -9.26 -6.21 -1.20
CA THR A 171 -10.38 -5.26 -1.10
C THR A 171 -11.00 -5.11 -2.49
N PRO A 172 -11.78 -6.12 -2.95
CA PRO A 172 -12.20 -6.24 -4.35
C PRO A 172 -13.10 -5.10 -4.83
N GLU A 173 -13.89 -4.54 -3.95
CA GLU A 173 -14.85 -3.47 -4.27
C GLU A 173 -14.23 -2.06 -4.20
N ALA A 174 -12.99 -1.92 -3.72
CA ALA A 174 -12.35 -0.62 -3.52
C ALA A 174 -12.34 0.21 -4.80
N VAL A 175 -12.73 1.48 -4.64
CA VAL A 175 -12.71 2.52 -5.67
C VAL A 175 -11.78 3.63 -5.19
N ALA A 176 -10.79 4.01 -6.02
CA ALA A 176 -9.68 4.82 -5.56
C ALA A 176 -9.98 6.33 -5.45
N ASP A 177 -11.18 6.77 -5.80
CA ASP A 177 -11.58 8.17 -5.90
C ASP A 177 -13.02 8.46 -5.41
N ASP A 178 -13.55 7.59 -4.54
CA ASP A 178 -14.91 7.74 -3.99
C ASP A 178 -14.97 8.31 -2.56
N GLY A 179 -13.81 8.60 -1.99
CA GLY A 179 -13.68 9.13 -0.62
C GLY A 179 -13.89 8.10 0.48
N LEU A 180 -13.95 6.79 0.15
CA LEU A 180 -14.24 5.73 1.10
C LEU A 180 -13.04 4.81 1.32
N PHE A 181 -13.09 4.06 2.42
CA PHE A 181 -12.23 2.92 2.69
C PHE A 181 -13.02 1.63 2.60
N ASP A 182 -12.47 0.63 1.92
CA ASP A 182 -12.97 -0.72 1.98
C ASP A 182 -12.34 -1.50 3.13
N LEU A 183 -13.16 -2.19 3.90
CA LEU A 183 -12.73 -3.04 5.00
C LEU A 183 -13.04 -4.51 4.71
N THR A 184 -12.01 -5.32 4.60
CA THR A 184 -12.14 -6.79 4.54
C THR A 184 -11.63 -7.40 5.83
N VAL A 185 -12.45 -8.23 6.48
CA VAL A 185 -12.10 -8.92 7.72
C VAL A 185 -12.19 -10.43 7.53
N ILE A 186 -11.08 -11.12 7.75
CA ILE A 186 -11.01 -12.57 7.76
C ILE A 186 -11.02 -13.03 9.22
N ARG A 187 -12.09 -13.72 9.61
CA ARG A 187 -12.25 -14.31 10.94
C ARG A 187 -11.64 -15.72 10.98
N LYS A 188 -11.48 -16.24 12.16
CA LYS A 188 -11.06 -17.61 12.37
C LYS A 188 -12.19 -18.59 12.07
#